data_4ff4966d3cf569c6d55af2ccec67c826
#
_entry.id   4ff4966d3cf569c6d55af2ccec67c826
#
_cell.length_a   1.000
_cell.length_b   1.000
_cell.length_c   1.000
_cell.angle_alpha   90.00
_cell.angle_beta   90.00
_cell.angle_gamma   90.00
#
_symmetry.space_group_name_H-M   'P 1'
#
loop_
_entity.id
_entity.type
_entity.pdbx_description
1 polymer ?
#
loop_
_entity_poly.entity_id
_entity_poly.type
_entity_poly.pdbx_seq_one_letter_code
_entity_poly.pdbx_strand_id
1 'polypeptide(L)'
;MSTASLDHLDAQQLRALAERLMGEVATRDAQIAAHDAVVAERDRVLHFKQTHIDQLTQELALYKRWRYGKRSEQLNPAQASLLEETMDADMAALEEEVNALREAVSAKPAPPQAPRRMRLPAELPRTDIHHEPVSTTCRCGCGLKRIGEDVSEKLDYLPGVFTVERHIRGKWVCDQCETLTQAPVPAQVIDKGIPTAGLLAQVLVAKFADHLPLYRQEGIFARAGLALPRSTLGEWVGVCGLRLQPLVDALKAEVLGKSVLHADETPVQMLKPGAGKTHRAYLWAYTPTSFDSLRAVLYDFAPSRAGEHCRTYLEDWRGKLVTDDYAGYKAGFAAGITELGCMAHARRKFHDLHENNQSQIATQALTLFGALYGIERELVDLPADERRRIRQERAKPVTETLHRWLIGQRQRVPDGSGTARAIDYSIKRWEALTRYLDDGNAPIDNNWVENQIRPWAIGRSNWLFAGSLRRPARSRHHEPDPVGAAQWPRSVCLSEGRAYAPADAEKQPDR
;
A
#
# COMPACT_ATOMS: atom_id res chain seq x y z
N MET A 1 59.80 -32.66 -6.10
CA MET A 1 61.24 -32.98 -5.91
C MET A 1 61.50 -34.27 -6.70
N SER A 2 62.54 -34.27 -7.52
CA SER A 2 62.91 -35.45 -8.32
C SER A 2 63.60 -36.46 -7.41
N THR A 3 63.39 -37.77 -7.63
CA THR A 3 64.00 -38.88 -6.90
C THR A 3 65.55 -38.81 -6.80
N ALA A 4 66.21 -38.14 -7.75
CA ALA A 4 67.65 -37.91 -7.79
C ALA A 4 68.19 -36.93 -6.71
N SER A 5 67.38 -36.31 -5.92
CA SER A 5 67.74 -35.36 -4.86
C SER A 5 67.80 -36.00 -3.44
N LEU A 6 67.41 -37.26 -3.30
CA LEU A 6 67.35 -37.93 -1.99
C LEU A 6 68.64 -38.71 -1.66
N ASP A 7 69.41 -39.08 -2.70
CA ASP A 7 70.60 -39.93 -2.54
C ASP A 7 71.81 -39.24 -1.87
N HIS A 8 71.74 -37.91 -1.62
CA HIS A 8 72.80 -37.15 -1.00
C HIS A 8 72.47 -36.74 0.47
N LEU A 9 71.39 -37.21 1.01
CA LEU A 9 70.97 -36.88 2.40
C LEU A 9 71.49 -37.97 3.37
N ASP A 10 72.04 -37.51 4.50
CA ASP A 10 72.36 -38.42 5.58
C ASP A 10 71.14 -38.94 6.34
N ALA A 11 71.30 -39.97 7.17
CA ALA A 11 70.22 -40.63 7.89
C ALA A 11 69.42 -39.67 8.83
N GLN A 12 70.07 -38.60 9.31
CA GLN A 12 69.44 -37.63 10.19
C GLN A 12 68.63 -36.63 9.38
N GLN A 13 69.13 -36.23 8.23
CA GLN A 13 68.43 -35.33 7.27
C GLN A 13 67.19 -36.03 6.65
N LEU A 14 67.29 -37.34 6.35
CA LEU A 14 66.17 -38.14 5.88
C LEU A 14 65.06 -38.24 6.93
N ARG A 15 65.41 -38.46 8.22
CA ARG A 15 64.43 -38.46 9.30
C ARG A 15 63.72 -37.11 9.46
N ALA A 16 64.48 -36.02 9.48
CA ALA A 16 63.90 -34.68 9.57
C ALA A 16 63.01 -34.35 8.38
N LEU A 17 63.36 -34.78 7.16
CA LEU A 17 62.49 -34.64 5.98
C LEU A 17 61.20 -35.46 6.10
N ALA A 18 61.33 -36.71 6.56
CA ALA A 18 60.14 -37.59 6.79
C ALA A 18 59.19 -36.99 7.84
N GLU A 19 59.70 -36.52 8.98
CA GLU A 19 58.90 -35.85 10.00
C GLU A 19 58.19 -34.58 9.47
N ARG A 20 58.89 -33.76 8.68
CA ARG A 20 58.28 -32.58 8.03
C ARG A 20 57.18 -32.97 7.07
N LEU A 21 57.42 -33.95 6.18
CA LEU A 21 56.41 -34.42 5.23
C LEU A 21 55.20 -35.07 5.93
N MET A 22 55.44 -35.82 7.01
CA MET A 22 54.35 -36.33 7.83
C MET A 22 53.52 -35.23 8.47
N GLY A 23 54.16 -34.13 8.95
CA GLY A 23 53.49 -32.96 9.46
C GLY A 23 52.69 -32.22 8.38
N GLU A 24 53.24 -32.09 7.15
CA GLU A 24 52.52 -31.49 6.00
C GLU A 24 51.32 -32.36 5.58
N VAL A 25 51.45 -33.66 5.55
CA VAL A 25 50.35 -34.60 5.26
C VAL A 25 49.26 -34.48 6.33
N ALA A 26 49.60 -34.54 7.60
CA ALA A 26 48.64 -34.40 8.70
C ALA A 26 47.90 -33.02 8.61
N THR A 27 48.58 -31.95 8.26
CA THR A 27 47.93 -30.61 8.08
C THR A 27 46.99 -30.60 6.90
N ARG A 28 47.35 -31.24 5.78
CA ARG A 28 46.44 -31.37 4.61
C ARG A 28 45.24 -32.26 4.88
N ASP A 29 45.45 -33.36 5.59
CA ASP A 29 44.34 -34.25 5.98
C ASP A 29 43.35 -33.51 6.90
N ALA A 30 43.82 -32.70 7.83
CA ALA A 30 42.97 -31.86 8.66
C ALA A 30 42.19 -30.82 7.83
N GLN A 31 42.84 -30.22 6.80
CA GLN A 31 42.20 -29.28 5.87
C GLN A 31 41.13 -29.98 5.03
N ILE A 32 41.41 -31.17 4.52
CA ILE A 32 40.45 -31.98 3.75
C ILE A 32 39.25 -32.31 4.62
N ALA A 33 39.46 -32.80 5.86
CA ALA A 33 38.37 -33.11 6.77
C ALA A 33 37.51 -31.88 7.10
N ALA A 34 38.11 -30.71 7.24
CA ALA A 34 37.38 -29.46 7.44
C ALA A 34 36.56 -29.04 6.18
N HIS A 35 37.13 -29.22 5.00
CA HIS A 35 36.41 -29.00 3.74
C HIS A 35 35.25 -29.97 3.56
N ASP A 36 35.45 -31.24 3.84
CA ASP A 36 34.41 -32.26 3.75
C ASP A 36 33.23 -31.97 4.71
N ALA A 37 33.52 -31.48 5.92
CA ALA A 37 32.49 -31.05 6.85
C ALA A 37 31.67 -29.86 6.31
N VAL A 38 32.32 -28.88 5.65
CA VAL A 38 31.64 -27.75 5.04
C VAL A 38 30.80 -28.21 3.81
N VAL A 39 31.32 -29.12 3.01
CA VAL A 39 30.58 -29.71 1.89
C VAL A 39 29.35 -30.47 2.37
N ALA A 40 29.50 -31.33 3.39
CA ALA A 40 28.39 -32.06 3.97
C ALA A 40 27.28 -31.18 4.53
N GLU A 41 27.64 -30.05 5.16
CA GLU A 41 26.66 -29.09 5.65
C GLU A 41 25.95 -28.34 4.49
N ARG A 42 26.66 -27.98 3.45
CA ARG A 42 26.07 -27.39 2.24
C ARG A 42 25.11 -28.37 1.56
N ASP A 43 25.48 -29.64 1.48
CA ASP A 43 24.62 -30.68 0.89
C ASP A 43 23.34 -30.88 1.69
N ARG A 44 23.40 -30.82 3.03
CA ARG A 44 22.22 -30.87 3.89
C ARG A 44 21.30 -29.67 3.61
N VAL A 45 21.85 -28.46 3.52
CA VAL A 45 21.07 -27.24 3.23
C VAL A 45 20.46 -27.31 1.84
N LEU A 46 21.18 -27.80 0.83
CA LEU A 46 20.67 -27.98 -0.52
C LEU A 46 19.54 -29.01 -0.58
N HIS A 47 19.71 -30.14 0.11
CA HIS A 47 18.67 -31.16 0.21
C HIS A 47 17.41 -30.64 0.91
N PHE A 48 17.56 -29.90 1.99
CA PHE A 48 16.43 -29.27 2.67
C PHE A 48 15.69 -28.28 1.74
N LYS A 49 16.42 -27.42 1.04
CA LYS A 49 15.83 -26.47 0.07
C LYS A 49 15.13 -27.18 -1.08
N GLN A 50 15.72 -28.25 -1.62
CA GLN A 50 15.10 -29.02 -2.70
C GLN A 50 13.80 -29.69 -2.23
N THR A 51 13.80 -30.29 -1.04
CA THR A 51 12.59 -30.89 -0.46
C THR A 51 11.49 -29.85 -0.28
N HIS A 52 11.85 -28.65 0.15
CA HIS A 52 10.88 -27.55 0.32
C HIS A 52 10.33 -27.05 -1.03
N ILE A 53 11.17 -26.93 -2.05
CA ILE A 53 10.74 -26.61 -3.43
C ILE A 53 9.76 -27.67 -3.95
N ASP A 54 10.05 -28.95 -3.75
CA ASP A 54 9.21 -30.05 -4.20
C ASP A 54 7.85 -30.03 -3.48
N GLN A 55 7.83 -29.75 -2.19
CA GLN A 55 6.61 -29.60 -1.40
C GLN A 55 5.75 -28.43 -1.90
N LEU A 56 6.33 -27.23 -2.06
CA LEU A 56 5.62 -26.06 -2.57
C LEU A 56 5.11 -26.27 -4.03
N THR A 57 5.90 -26.96 -4.84
CA THR A 57 5.50 -27.31 -6.21
C THR A 57 4.30 -28.25 -6.24
N GLN A 58 4.27 -29.22 -5.31
CA GLN A 58 3.13 -30.12 -5.13
C GLN A 58 1.87 -29.39 -4.65
N GLU A 59 2.00 -28.51 -3.67
CA GLU A 59 0.90 -27.67 -3.18
C GLU A 59 0.35 -26.78 -4.29
N LEU A 60 1.22 -26.12 -5.07
CA LEU A 60 0.83 -25.36 -6.24
C LEU A 60 0.07 -26.17 -7.28
N ALA A 61 0.52 -27.42 -7.53
CA ALA A 61 -0.15 -28.34 -8.47
C ALA A 61 -1.54 -28.75 -7.96
N LEU A 62 -1.70 -28.96 -6.64
CA LEU A 62 -2.99 -29.26 -6.00
C LEU A 62 -3.95 -28.06 -6.12
N TYR A 63 -3.49 -26.84 -5.84
CA TYR A 63 -4.27 -25.62 -6.02
C TYR A 63 -4.69 -25.40 -7.47
N LYS A 64 -3.77 -25.57 -8.44
CA LYS A 64 -4.07 -25.48 -9.87
C LYS A 64 -5.10 -26.53 -10.30
N ARG A 65 -4.99 -27.78 -9.84
CA ARG A 65 -5.95 -28.85 -10.11
C ARG A 65 -7.32 -28.57 -9.52
N TRP A 66 -7.38 -28.02 -8.30
CA TRP A 66 -8.64 -27.64 -7.65
C TRP A 66 -9.32 -26.49 -8.40
N ARG A 67 -8.58 -25.52 -8.87
CA ARG A 67 -9.11 -24.35 -9.60
C ARG A 67 -9.58 -24.67 -11.01
N TYR A 68 -8.79 -25.44 -11.76
CA TYR A 68 -9.04 -25.73 -13.18
C TYR A 68 -9.64 -27.12 -13.44
N GLY A 69 -9.79 -27.95 -12.40
CA GLY A 69 -10.45 -29.25 -12.48
C GLY A 69 -11.97 -29.14 -12.67
N LYS A 70 -12.59 -30.08 -13.38
CA LYS A 70 -14.05 -30.14 -13.53
C LYS A 70 -14.71 -30.33 -12.15
N ARG A 71 -15.57 -29.39 -11.73
CA ARG A 71 -16.34 -29.45 -10.47
C ARG A 71 -17.66 -30.17 -10.69
N SER A 72 -18.04 -31.06 -9.78
CA SER A 72 -19.32 -31.75 -9.76
C SER A 72 -20.29 -31.28 -8.67
N GLU A 73 -19.93 -30.27 -7.85
CA GLU A 73 -20.80 -29.79 -6.76
C GLU A 73 -21.09 -28.29 -6.89
N GLN A 74 -22.37 -27.95 -6.71
CA GLN A 74 -22.86 -26.56 -6.81
C GLN A 74 -22.50 -25.76 -5.55
N LEU A 75 -21.47 -24.94 -5.62
CA LEU A 75 -21.22 -23.89 -4.65
C LEU A 75 -21.96 -22.61 -5.07
N ASN A 76 -22.48 -21.86 -4.08
CA ASN A 76 -23.11 -20.57 -4.32
C ASN A 76 -22.08 -19.61 -4.99
N PRO A 77 -22.43 -18.89 -6.08
CA PRO A 77 -21.52 -18.02 -6.82
C PRO A 77 -20.72 -17.03 -5.96
N ALA A 78 -21.33 -16.51 -4.88
CA ALA A 78 -20.66 -15.59 -3.96
C ALA A 78 -19.61 -16.27 -3.07
N GLN A 79 -19.83 -17.54 -2.68
CA GLN A 79 -18.86 -18.34 -1.91
C GLN A 79 -17.73 -18.85 -2.82
N ALA A 80 -18.02 -19.16 -4.08
CA ALA A 80 -17.02 -19.54 -5.06
C ALA A 80 -16.06 -18.36 -5.36
N SER A 81 -16.56 -17.14 -5.51
CA SER A 81 -15.76 -15.94 -5.72
C SER A 81 -14.81 -15.65 -4.55
N LEU A 82 -15.27 -15.74 -3.30
CA LEU A 82 -14.45 -15.51 -2.11
C LEU A 82 -13.33 -16.56 -1.94
N LEU A 83 -13.62 -17.82 -2.27
CA LEU A 83 -12.64 -18.91 -2.25
C LEU A 83 -11.63 -18.80 -3.39
N GLU A 84 -12.05 -18.35 -4.58
CA GLU A 84 -11.16 -18.10 -5.72
C GLU A 84 -10.18 -16.96 -5.43
N GLU A 85 -10.63 -15.88 -4.80
CA GLU A 85 -9.78 -14.73 -4.42
C GLU A 85 -8.69 -15.10 -3.42
N THR A 86 -9.00 -15.91 -2.40
CA THR A 86 -8.00 -16.35 -1.41
C THR A 86 -6.97 -17.30 -2.03
N MET A 87 -7.40 -18.16 -2.94
CA MET A 87 -6.50 -19.14 -3.60
C MET A 87 -5.60 -18.51 -4.64
N ASP A 88 -6.02 -17.45 -5.34
CA ASP A 88 -5.17 -16.72 -6.27
C ASP A 88 -4.03 -16.00 -5.54
N ALA A 89 -4.31 -15.48 -4.35
CA ALA A 89 -3.29 -14.90 -3.48
C ALA A 89 -2.26 -15.93 -3.00
N ASP A 90 -2.74 -17.10 -2.57
CA ASP A 90 -1.89 -18.18 -2.09
C ASP A 90 -1.03 -18.77 -3.23
N MET A 91 -1.59 -18.94 -4.44
CA MET A 91 -0.84 -19.42 -5.60
C MET A 91 0.25 -18.44 -6.04
N ALA A 92 -0.04 -17.13 -6.07
CA ALA A 92 0.95 -16.13 -6.45
C ALA A 92 2.09 -16.04 -5.43
N ALA A 93 1.78 -16.15 -4.13
CA ALA A 93 2.78 -16.18 -3.06
C ALA A 93 3.68 -17.42 -3.14
N LEU A 94 3.11 -18.60 -3.42
CA LEU A 94 3.84 -19.84 -3.61
C LEU A 94 4.74 -19.82 -4.84
N GLU A 95 4.27 -19.27 -5.98
CA GLU A 95 5.08 -19.13 -7.19
C GLU A 95 6.28 -18.19 -6.97
N GLU A 96 6.10 -17.10 -6.23
CA GLU A 96 7.19 -16.18 -5.89
C GLU A 96 8.22 -16.85 -4.96
N GLU A 97 7.77 -17.61 -3.96
CA GLU A 97 8.65 -18.34 -3.03
C GLU A 97 9.45 -19.44 -3.76
N VAL A 98 8.80 -20.21 -4.64
CA VAL A 98 9.48 -21.24 -5.47
C VAL A 98 10.52 -20.60 -6.38
N ASN A 99 10.21 -19.46 -7.02
CA ASN A 99 11.15 -18.76 -7.88
C ASN A 99 12.33 -18.18 -7.09
N ALA A 100 12.08 -17.59 -5.92
CA ALA A 100 13.14 -17.08 -5.03
C ALA A 100 14.07 -18.19 -4.54
N LEU A 101 13.52 -19.37 -4.21
CA LEU A 101 14.29 -20.54 -3.79
C LEU A 101 15.11 -21.13 -4.95
N ARG A 102 14.55 -21.21 -6.16
CA ARG A 102 15.26 -21.66 -7.36
C ARG A 102 16.41 -20.73 -7.73
N GLU A 103 16.21 -19.41 -7.64
CA GLU A 103 17.26 -18.41 -7.85
C GLU A 103 18.36 -18.53 -6.79
N ALA A 104 18.01 -18.78 -5.53
CA ALA A 104 18.98 -18.97 -4.45
C ALA A 104 19.83 -20.26 -4.60
N VAL A 105 19.29 -21.30 -5.24
CA VAL A 105 20.00 -22.56 -5.48
C VAL A 105 20.89 -22.48 -6.75
N SER A 106 20.50 -21.66 -7.75
CA SER A 106 21.25 -21.57 -9.02
C SER A 106 22.31 -20.45 -9.05
N ALA A 107 22.35 -19.57 -8.06
CA ALA A 107 23.26 -18.42 -8.06
C ALA A 107 24.67 -18.84 -7.64
N LYS A 108 25.57 -19.03 -8.61
CA LYS A 108 26.98 -18.62 -8.41
C LYS A 108 26.97 -17.12 -8.10
N PRO A 109 27.69 -16.65 -7.07
CA PRO A 109 27.76 -15.23 -6.78
C PRO A 109 28.43 -14.51 -7.95
N ALA A 110 27.61 -13.92 -8.83
CA ALA A 110 28.12 -12.96 -9.80
C ALA A 110 28.53 -11.69 -9.01
N PRO A 111 29.64 -11.05 -9.39
CA PRO A 111 30.02 -9.78 -8.77
C PRO A 111 28.90 -8.78 -8.94
N PRO A 112 28.65 -7.89 -7.95
CA PRO A 112 27.57 -6.93 -7.99
C PRO A 112 27.76 -6.03 -9.22
N GLN A 113 26.96 -6.27 -10.25
CA GLN A 113 26.89 -5.39 -11.41
C GLN A 113 26.20 -4.11 -10.95
N ALA A 114 26.88 -2.98 -11.10
CA ALA A 114 26.25 -1.68 -10.96
C ALA A 114 25.01 -1.64 -11.88
N PRO A 115 23.85 -1.15 -11.40
CA PRO A 115 22.64 -1.12 -12.21
C PRO A 115 22.89 -0.30 -13.48
N ARG A 116 22.93 -0.98 -14.63
CA ARG A 116 23.04 -0.33 -15.94
C ARG A 116 21.70 0.31 -16.26
N ARG A 117 21.70 1.60 -16.56
CA ARG A 117 20.50 2.27 -17.09
C ARG A 117 20.05 1.55 -18.34
N MET A 118 18.73 1.21 -18.36
CA MET A 118 18.09 0.69 -19.57
C MET A 118 18.17 1.75 -20.67
N ARG A 119 18.63 1.35 -21.85
CA ARG A 119 18.58 2.24 -23.02
C ARG A 119 17.13 2.29 -23.51
N LEU A 120 16.63 3.50 -23.75
CA LEU A 120 15.31 3.69 -24.31
C LEU A 120 15.33 3.29 -25.81
N PRO A 121 14.28 2.58 -26.30
CA PRO A 121 14.18 2.19 -27.70
C PRO A 121 14.34 3.38 -28.66
N ALA A 122 15.07 3.20 -29.75
CA ALA A 122 15.36 4.26 -30.70
C ALA A 122 14.12 4.73 -31.48
N GLU A 123 13.12 3.86 -31.60
CA GLU A 123 11.90 4.05 -32.37
C GLU A 123 10.89 5.00 -31.69
N LEU A 124 11.06 5.24 -30.37
CA LEU A 124 10.15 6.13 -29.66
C LEU A 124 10.33 7.58 -30.11
N PRO A 125 9.25 8.35 -30.32
CA PRO A 125 9.32 9.79 -30.60
C PRO A 125 10.12 10.52 -29.53
N ARG A 126 11.01 11.42 -29.95
CA ARG A 126 11.84 12.21 -29.06
C ARG A 126 11.56 13.69 -29.25
N THR A 127 11.43 14.40 -28.12
CA THR A 127 11.35 15.86 -28.09
C THR A 127 12.60 16.39 -27.41
N ASP A 128 13.36 17.23 -28.12
CA ASP A 128 14.57 17.85 -27.58
C ASP A 128 14.21 19.07 -26.73
N ILE A 129 14.64 19.07 -25.48
CA ILE A 129 14.45 20.16 -24.53
C ILE A 129 15.83 20.74 -24.20
N HIS A 130 16.12 21.93 -24.70
CA HIS A 130 17.41 22.59 -24.50
C HIS A 130 17.39 23.41 -23.22
N HIS A 131 18.37 23.19 -22.35
CA HIS A 131 18.61 23.96 -21.13
C HIS A 131 19.89 24.76 -21.30
N GLU A 132 19.71 26.05 -21.53
CA GLU A 132 20.82 26.98 -21.69
C GLU A 132 21.04 27.80 -20.40
N PRO A 133 22.26 28.32 -20.14
CA PRO A 133 22.49 29.19 -19.01
C PRO A 133 21.72 30.50 -19.16
N VAL A 134 21.31 31.11 -18.05
CA VAL A 134 20.53 32.37 -18.01
C VAL A 134 21.27 33.53 -18.71
N SER A 135 22.59 33.47 -18.79
CA SER A 135 23.44 34.44 -19.50
C SER A 135 24.54 33.71 -20.24
N THR A 136 24.79 34.08 -21.48
CA THR A 136 25.92 33.66 -22.29
C THR A 136 27.13 34.58 -22.12
N THR A 137 27.06 35.53 -21.17
CA THR A 137 28.20 36.44 -20.81
C THR A 137 28.82 36.01 -19.51
N CYS A 138 30.16 35.83 -19.49
CA CYS A 138 30.92 35.52 -18.30
C CYS A 138 30.95 36.74 -17.34
N ARG A 139 31.21 36.51 -16.06
CA ARG A 139 31.41 37.59 -15.05
C ARG A 139 32.52 38.56 -15.40
N CYS A 140 33.49 38.16 -16.24
CA CYS A 140 34.52 39.04 -16.78
C CYS A 140 34.08 39.89 -17.96
N GLY A 141 32.81 39.84 -18.43
CA GLY A 141 32.28 40.59 -19.54
C GLY A 141 32.44 39.92 -20.92
N CYS A 142 33.11 38.77 -21.01
CA CYS A 142 33.35 38.07 -22.28
C CYS A 142 32.23 37.13 -22.62
N GLY A 143 31.99 36.88 -23.95
CA GLY A 143 31.03 35.86 -24.42
C GLY A 143 31.50 34.44 -24.06
N LEU A 144 30.58 33.58 -23.63
CA LEU A 144 30.85 32.16 -23.39
C LEU A 144 30.78 31.39 -24.72
N LYS A 145 31.70 30.43 -24.89
CA LYS A 145 31.74 29.52 -26.02
C LYS A 145 31.17 28.14 -25.60
N ARG A 146 30.29 27.57 -26.40
CA ARG A 146 29.76 26.22 -26.19
C ARG A 146 30.83 25.21 -26.55
N ILE A 147 31.24 24.35 -25.61
CA ILE A 147 32.28 23.34 -25.79
C ILE A 147 31.76 21.90 -25.81
N GLY A 148 30.48 21.74 -25.50
CA GLY A 148 29.82 20.42 -25.50
C GLY A 148 28.42 20.46 -24.91
N GLU A 149 27.83 19.30 -24.75
CA GLU A 149 26.52 19.14 -24.15
C GLU A 149 26.43 17.84 -23.34
N ASP A 150 25.63 17.85 -22.29
CA ASP A 150 25.19 16.66 -21.61
C ASP A 150 23.76 16.36 -22.02
N VAL A 151 23.52 15.12 -22.50
CA VAL A 151 22.20 14.66 -22.92
C VAL A 151 21.68 13.65 -21.93
N SER A 152 20.45 13.86 -21.42
CA SER A 152 19.74 12.88 -20.63
C SER A 152 18.34 12.66 -21.19
N GLU A 153 17.92 11.40 -21.26
CA GLU A 153 16.61 11.05 -21.79
C GLU A 153 15.63 10.73 -20.67
N LYS A 154 14.39 11.20 -20.77
CA LYS A 154 13.26 10.92 -19.90
C LYS A 154 12.15 10.28 -20.71
N LEU A 155 11.50 9.27 -20.12
CA LEU A 155 10.37 8.60 -20.70
C LEU A 155 9.09 9.24 -20.20
N ASP A 156 8.26 9.66 -21.12
CA ASP A 156 6.89 10.14 -20.87
C ASP A 156 5.85 9.19 -21.45
N TYR A 157 4.63 9.26 -20.95
CA TYR A 157 3.52 8.41 -21.39
C TYR A 157 2.24 9.24 -21.51
N LEU A 158 1.77 9.42 -22.72
CA LEU A 158 0.40 9.78 -23.01
C LEU A 158 -0.40 8.47 -23.19
N PRO A 159 -1.65 8.37 -22.72
CA PRO A 159 -2.41 7.11 -22.82
C PRO A 159 -2.32 6.46 -24.21
N GLY A 160 -1.67 5.29 -24.28
CA GLY A 160 -1.43 4.55 -25.53
C GLY A 160 -0.15 4.89 -26.28
N VAL A 161 0.59 5.95 -25.94
CA VAL A 161 1.82 6.34 -26.66
C VAL A 161 2.94 6.69 -25.68
N PHE A 162 4.09 6.03 -25.82
CA PHE A 162 5.30 6.44 -25.12
C PHE A 162 6.07 7.47 -25.95
N THR A 163 6.53 8.52 -25.29
CA THR A 163 7.42 9.54 -25.86
C THR A 163 8.68 9.67 -25.04
N VAL A 164 9.75 10.18 -25.60
CA VAL A 164 11.03 10.41 -24.90
C VAL A 164 11.37 11.88 -24.94
N GLU A 165 11.49 12.48 -23.75
CA GLU A 165 12.05 13.82 -23.59
C GLU A 165 13.59 13.71 -23.51
N ARG A 166 14.30 14.31 -24.45
CA ARG A 166 15.76 14.43 -24.43
C ARG A 166 16.14 15.78 -23.83
N HIS A 167 16.64 15.74 -22.61
CA HIS A 167 17.16 16.94 -21.94
C HIS A 167 18.61 17.17 -22.33
N ILE A 168 18.86 18.22 -23.11
CA ILE A 168 20.18 18.58 -23.65
C ILE A 168 20.69 19.80 -22.89
N ARG A 169 21.82 19.68 -22.24
CA ARG A 169 22.47 20.73 -21.46
C ARG A 169 23.79 21.10 -22.09
N GLY A 170 23.85 22.24 -22.77
CA GLY A 170 25.07 22.77 -23.35
C GLY A 170 26.15 23.05 -22.30
N LYS A 171 27.41 22.76 -22.61
CA LYS A 171 28.55 23.15 -21.82
C LYS A 171 29.21 24.37 -22.46
N TRP A 172 29.32 25.43 -21.70
CA TRP A 172 29.82 26.71 -22.15
C TRP A 172 31.11 27.07 -21.39
N VAL A 173 32.11 27.54 -22.11
CA VAL A 173 33.38 27.99 -21.51
C VAL A 173 33.70 29.43 -21.93
N CYS A 174 34.29 30.17 -21.03
CA CYS A 174 34.85 31.46 -21.35
C CYS A 174 36.31 31.29 -21.82
N ASP A 175 36.62 31.67 -23.05
CA ASP A 175 37.97 31.56 -23.62
C ASP A 175 39.00 32.42 -22.88
N GLN A 176 38.60 33.41 -22.05
CA GLN A 176 39.49 34.29 -21.30
C GLN A 176 39.80 33.79 -19.88
N CYS A 177 38.81 33.35 -19.15
CA CYS A 177 38.97 32.91 -17.76
C CYS A 177 38.68 31.41 -17.54
N GLU A 178 38.50 30.65 -18.60
CA GLU A 178 38.26 29.18 -18.59
C GLU A 178 37.10 28.72 -17.68
N THR A 179 36.28 29.66 -17.24
CA THR A 179 35.11 29.32 -16.39
C THR A 179 34.10 28.53 -17.17
N LEU A 180 33.79 27.29 -16.69
CA LEU A 180 32.79 26.42 -17.22
C LEU A 180 31.40 26.84 -16.67
N THR A 181 30.41 27.01 -17.55
CA THR A 181 29.01 27.29 -17.21
C THR A 181 28.14 26.28 -17.89
N GLN A 182 27.19 25.70 -17.12
CA GLN A 182 26.20 24.75 -17.62
C GLN A 182 24.87 24.98 -16.87
N ALA A 183 23.75 24.82 -17.55
CA ALA A 183 22.45 24.89 -16.91
C ALA A 183 22.34 23.84 -15.80
N PRO A 184 21.68 24.14 -14.66
CA PRO A 184 21.46 23.14 -13.61
C PRO A 184 20.62 21.97 -14.13
N VAL A 185 20.73 20.81 -13.47
CA VAL A 185 19.84 19.68 -13.77
C VAL A 185 18.43 20.07 -13.33
N PRO A 186 17.40 19.95 -14.17
CA PRO A 186 16.02 20.17 -13.74
C PRO A 186 15.65 19.27 -12.56
N ALA A 187 14.82 19.79 -11.66
CA ALA A 187 14.30 19.02 -10.55
C ALA A 187 13.50 17.80 -11.05
N GLN A 188 13.71 16.66 -10.45
CA GLN A 188 13.09 15.38 -10.83
C GLN A 188 12.41 14.77 -9.62
N VAL A 189 11.27 14.11 -9.83
CA VAL A 189 10.58 13.38 -8.75
C VAL A 189 11.45 12.24 -8.23
N ILE A 190 12.10 11.52 -9.16
CA ILE A 190 13.06 10.45 -8.87
C ILE A 190 14.42 10.87 -9.40
N ASP A 191 15.37 11.05 -8.50
CA ASP A 191 16.73 11.47 -8.86
C ASP A 191 17.38 10.47 -9.83
N LYS A 192 17.87 10.99 -10.95
CA LYS A 192 18.47 10.17 -12.02
C LYS A 192 17.52 9.11 -12.60
N GLY A 193 16.22 9.19 -12.31
CA GLY A 193 15.19 8.30 -12.85
C GLY A 193 14.91 8.56 -14.33
N ILE A 194 14.32 7.59 -15.00
CA ILE A 194 13.92 7.72 -16.41
C ILE A 194 12.47 8.26 -16.58
N PRO A 195 11.52 8.13 -15.59
CA PRO A 195 10.15 8.56 -15.82
C PRO A 195 10.02 10.08 -15.69
N THR A 196 9.15 10.66 -16.52
CA THR A 196 8.60 12.01 -16.31
C THR A 196 7.59 12.01 -15.18
N ALA A 197 7.20 13.17 -14.68
CA ALA A 197 6.10 13.31 -13.72
C ALA A 197 4.78 12.78 -14.30
N GLY A 198 4.56 12.95 -15.62
CA GLY A 198 3.37 12.44 -16.33
C GLY A 198 3.27 10.91 -16.30
N LEU A 199 4.36 10.20 -16.61
CA LEU A 199 4.39 8.75 -16.52
C LEU A 199 4.17 8.25 -15.09
N LEU A 200 4.78 8.90 -14.09
CA LEU A 200 4.57 8.57 -12.68
C LEU A 200 3.11 8.75 -12.26
N ALA A 201 2.50 9.87 -12.65
CA ALA A 201 1.08 10.14 -12.39
C ALA A 201 0.18 9.08 -13.02
N GLN A 202 0.45 8.69 -14.28
CA GLN A 202 -0.29 7.62 -14.96
C GLN A 202 -0.21 6.28 -14.22
N VAL A 203 0.98 5.89 -13.74
CA VAL A 203 1.16 4.65 -12.98
C VAL A 203 0.37 4.68 -11.66
N LEU A 204 0.37 5.83 -10.97
CA LEU A 204 -0.35 6.01 -9.70
C LEU A 204 -1.87 5.99 -9.91
N VAL A 205 -2.38 6.77 -10.87
CA VAL A 205 -3.82 6.84 -11.19
C VAL A 205 -4.32 5.46 -11.61
N ALA A 206 -3.64 4.81 -12.55
CA ALA A 206 -4.00 3.48 -13.00
C ALA A 206 -4.02 2.46 -11.84
N LYS A 207 -3.07 2.56 -10.88
CA LYS A 207 -3.03 1.65 -9.74
C LYS A 207 -4.11 1.92 -8.71
N PHE A 208 -4.32 3.17 -8.31
CA PHE A 208 -5.12 3.52 -7.14
C PHE A 208 -6.54 3.96 -7.49
N ALA A 209 -6.73 4.65 -8.63
CA ALA A 209 -8.04 5.09 -9.09
C ALA A 209 -8.71 4.05 -10.01
N ASP A 210 -7.94 3.47 -10.97
CA ASP A 210 -8.46 2.50 -11.94
C ASP A 210 -8.31 1.05 -11.47
N HIS A 211 -7.81 0.84 -10.25
CA HIS A 211 -7.60 -0.48 -9.62
C HIS A 211 -6.75 -1.45 -10.46
N LEU A 212 -5.85 -0.93 -11.30
CA LEU A 212 -5.03 -1.70 -12.21
C LEU A 212 -3.71 -2.14 -11.54
N PRO A 213 -3.51 -3.43 -11.25
CA PRO A 213 -2.29 -3.89 -10.59
C PRO A 213 -1.06 -3.68 -11.47
N LEU A 214 0.12 -3.52 -10.83
CA LEU A 214 1.36 -3.24 -11.55
C LEU A 214 1.72 -4.31 -12.57
N TYR A 215 1.39 -5.59 -12.33
CA TYR A 215 1.65 -6.66 -13.30
C TYR A 215 0.79 -6.52 -14.57
N ARG A 216 -0.43 -5.97 -14.47
CA ARG A 216 -1.24 -5.66 -15.66
C ARG A 216 -0.70 -4.44 -16.39
N GLN A 217 -0.24 -3.42 -15.67
CA GLN A 217 0.41 -2.25 -16.26
C GLN A 217 1.68 -2.66 -17.02
N GLU A 218 2.52 -3.54 -16.43
CA GLU A 218 3.68 -4.14 -17.09
C GLU A 218 3.29 -4.78 -18.44
N GLY A 219 2.22 -5.59 -18.44
CA GLY A 219 1.71 -6.21 -19.68
C GLY A 219 1.14 -5.20 -20.69
N ILE A 220 0.50 -4.11 -20.23
CA ILE A 220 0.00 -3.04 -21.09
C ILE A 220 1.19 -2.31 -21.75
N PHE A 221 2.19 -1.95 -20.99
CA PHE A 221 3.38 -1.25 -21.46
C PHE A 221 4.20 -2.11 -22.42
N ALA A 222 4.31 -3.43 -22.14
CA ALA A 222 4.97 -4.37 -23.06
C ALA A 222 4.27 -4.44 -24.43
N ARG A 223 2.92 -4.40 -24.47
CA ARG A 223 2.17 -4.34 -25.75
C ARG A 223 2.37 -3.02 -26.50
N ALA A 224 2.67 -1.93 -25.77
CA ALA A 224 3.03 -0.64 -26.34
C ALA A 224 4.53 -0.56 -26.72
N GLY A 225 5.25 -1.69 -26.72
CA GLY A 225 6.66 -1.78 -27.15
C GLY A 225 7.68 -1.47 -26.05
N LEU A 226 7.29 -1.30 -24.79
CA LEU A 226 8.21 -0.97 -23.71
C LEU A 226 8.11 -1.96 -22.54
N ALA A 227 9.17 -2.71 -22.29
CA ALA A 227 9.27 -3.61 -21.14
C ALA A 227 9.71 -2.85 -19.89
N LEU A 228 8.75 -2.55 -19.00
CA LEU A 228 8.99 -1.96 -17.69
C LEU A 228 8.68 -2.99 -16.60
N PRO A 229 9.68 -3.54 -15.91
CA PRO A 229 9.44 -4.54 -14.88
C PRO A 229 8.55 -4.02 -13.75
N ARG A 230 7.63 -4.84 -13.24
CA ARG A 230 6.76 -4.49 -12.10
C ARG A 230 7.54 -4.06 -10.84
N SER A 231 8.76 -4.56 -10.65
CA SER A 231 9.65 -4.13 -9.55
C SER A 231 10.02 -2.65 -9.67
N THR A 232 10.33 -2.19 -10.89
CA THR A 232 10.61 -0.78 -11.18
C THR A 232 9.38 0.09 -10.95
N LEU A 233 8.20 -0.36 -11.45
CA LEU A 233 6.94 0.34 -11.20
C LEU A 233 6.62 0.43 -9.69
N GLY A 234 6.90 -0.64 -8.94
CA GLY A 234 6.73 -0.68 -7.48
C GLY A 234 7.66 0.29 -6.74
N GLU A 235 8.91 0.39 -7.18
CA GLU A 235 9.87 1.37 -6.65
C GLU A 235 9.40 2.81 -6.92
N TRP A 236 8.94 3.11 -8.14
CA TRP A 236 8.40 4.42 -8.48
C TRP A 236 7.20 4.79 -7.60
N VAL A 237 6.27 3.87 -7.40
CA VAL A 237 5.12 4.07 -6.49
C VAL A 237 5.59 4.39 -5.08
N GLY A 238 6.60 3.67 -4.57
CA GLY A 238 7.16 3.91 -3.23
C GLY A 238 7.80 5.29 -3.10
N VAL A 239 8.62 5.69 -4.07
CA VAL A 239 9.26 7.02 -4.07
C VAL A 239 8.22 8.14 -4.19
N CYS A 240 7.24 7.99 -5.08
CA CYS A 240 6.16 8.97 -5.21
C CYS A 240 5.38 9.13 -3.89
N GLY A 241 5.10 8.02 -3.18
CA GLY A 241 4.45 8.07 -1.88
C GLY A 241 5.23 8.92 -0.87
N LEU A 242 6.55 8.73 -0.78
CA LEU A 242 7.41 9.55 0.09
C LEU A 242 7.41 11.04 -0.32
N ARG A 243 7.44 11.33 -1.63
CA ARG A 243 7.45 12.72 -2.13
C ARG A 243 6.10 13.42 -1.95
N LEU A 244 4.98 12.68 -1.92
CA LEU A 244 3.64 13.19 -1.67
C LEU A 244 3.32 13.34 -0.17
N GLN A 245 4.13 12.78 0.73
CA GLN A 245 3.88 12.81 2.17
C GLN A 245 3.61 14.23 2.72
N PRO A 246 4.34 15.29 2.35
CA PRO A 246 4.05 16.63 2.86
C PRO A 246 2.64 17.15 2.51
N LEU A 247 2.09 16.75 1.35
CA LEU A 247 0.72 17.10 0.96
C LEU A 247 -0.30 16.32 1.81
N VAL A 248 0.00 15.05 2.09
CA VAL A 248 -0.84 14.21 2.97
C VAL A 248 -0.82 14.76 4.39
N ASP A 249 0.33 15.20 4.91
CA ASP A 249 0.46 15.78 6.24
C ASP A 249 -0.32 17.10 6.36
N ALA A 250 -0.25 17.95 5.33
CA ALA A 250 -1.05 19.17 5.27
C ALA A 250 -2.56 18.86 5.24
N LEU A 251 -2.98 17.86 4.44
CA LEU A 251 -4.38 17.44 4.42
C LEU A 251 -4.81 16.81 5.75
N LYS A 252 -3.92 16.04 6.42
CA LYS A 252 -4.18 15.51 7.77
C LYS A 252 -4.47 16.65 8.75
N ALA A 253 -3.69 17.73 8.72
CA ALA A 253 -3.92 18.88 9.56
C ALA A 253 -5.30 19.51 9.32
N GLU A 254 -5.71 19.66 8.07
CA GLU A 254 -7.04 20.18 7.71
C GLU A 254 -8.18 19.25 8.16
N VAL A 255 -8.04 17.94 7.98
CA VAL A 255 -9.05 16.96 8.41
C VAL A 255 -9.14 16.89 9.93
N LEU A 256 -8.01 16.86 10.65
CA LEU A 256 -7.99 16.87 12.09
C LEU A 256 -8.41 18.23 12.71
N GLY A 257 -8.50 19.28 11.90
CA GLY A 257 -9.15 20.55 12.29
C GLY A 257 -10.67 20.47 12.39
N LYS A 258 -11.31 19.40 11.94
CA LYS A 258 -12.77 19.24 11.93
C LYS A 258 -13.28 18.72 13.27
N SER A 259 -14.48 19.16 13.64
CA SER A 259 -15.12 18.77 14.92
C SER A 259 -15.76 17.39 14.90
N VAL A 260 -16.11 16.88 13.71
CA VAL A 260 -16.73 15.55 13.52
C VAL A 260 -16.02 14.82 12.41
N LEU A 261 -15.56 13.60 12.70
CA LEU A 261 -14.93 12.70 11.74
C LEU A 261 -15.62 11.36 11.74
N HIS A 262 -15.53 10.69 10.61
CA HIS A 262 -15.77 9.26 10.49
C HIS A 262 -14.45 8.50 10.59
N ALA A 263 -14.47 7.31 11.16
CA ALA A 263 -13.38 6.34 11.09
C ALA A 263 -13.93 4.94 10.84
N ASP A 264 -13.19 4.18 10.03
CA ASP A 264 -13.46 2.77 9.77
C ASP A 264 -12.16 2.09 9.29
N GLU A 265 -12.08 0.76 9.33
CA GLU A 265 -10.92 0.02 8.89
C GLU A 265 -11.28 -1.20 8.05
N THR A 266 -10.42 -1.53 7.09
CA THR A 266 -10.59 -2.71 6.23
C THR A 266 -9.33 -3.57 6.21
N PRO A 267 -9.44 -4.92 6.23
CA PRO A 267 -8.29 -5.79 6.15
C PRO A 267 -7.63 -5.74 4.77
N VAL A 268 -6.30 -5.80 4.76
CA VAL A 268 -5.48 -5.88 3.55
C VAL A 268 -4.43 -6.97 3.76
N GLN A 269 -4.24 -7.86 2.79
CA GLN A 269 -3.19 -8.85 2.83
C GLN A 269 -1.84 -8.18 2.53
N MET A 270 -0.82 -8.49 3.32
CA MET A 270 0.54 -7.99 3.16
C MET A 270 1.51 -9.16 3.07
N LEU A 271 2.47 -9.09 2.15
CA LEU A 271 3.54 -10.09 2.04
C LEU A 271 4.44 -10.02 3.27
N LYS A 272 4.76 -11.20 3.82
CA LYS A 272 5.78 -11.37 4.87
C LYS A 272 6.89 -12.26 4.31
N PRO A 273 7.93 -11.68 3.69
CA PRO A 273 9.01 -12.45 3.09
C PRO A 273 9.63 -13.44 4.10
N GLY A 274 9.83 -14.68 3.65
CA GLY A 274 10.37 -15.77 4.49
C GLY A 274 9.35 -16.49 5.39
N ALA A 275 8.07 -16.09 5.39
CA ALA A 275 7.04 -16.74 6.21
C ALA A 275 6.12 -17.69 5.43
N GLY A 276 6.23 -17.76 4.09
CA GLY A 276 5.41 -18.60 3.21
C GLY A 276 3.91 -18.30 3.22
N LYS A 277 3.50 -17.18 3.82
CA LYS A 277 2.10 -16.75 3.91
C LYS A 277 1.99 -15.23 4.02
N THR A 278 0.85 -14.70 3.63
CA THR A 278 0.51 -13.29 3.84
C THR A 278 0.21 -13.01 5.31
N HIS A 279 0.39 -11.77 5.70
CA HIS A 279 0.00 -11.24 7.00
C HIS A 279 -1.21 -10.31 6.82
N ARG A 280 -2.21 -10.42 7.69
CA ARG A 280 -3.37 -9.54 7.68
C ARG A 280 -3.00 -8.21 8.31
N ALA A 281 -2.83 -7.19 7.48
CA ALA A 281 -2.69 -5.79 7.84
C ALA A 281 -4.03 -5.08 7.69
N TYR A 282 -4.12 -3.80 8.06
CA TYR A 282 -5.35 -3.00 7.98
C TYR A 282 -5.08 -1.64 7.39
N LEU A 283 -6.05 -1.17 6.64
CA LEU A 283 -6.13 0.21 6.18
C LEU A 283 -7.22 0.90 6.99
N TRP A 284 -6.85 1.97 7.70
CA TRP A 284 -7.73 2.84 8.43
C TRP A 284 -8.10 4.02 7.56
N ALA A 285 -9.36 4.40 7.55
CA ALA A 285 -9.86 5.55 6.80
C ALA A 285 -10.43 6.59 7.75
N TYR A 286 -10.08 7.84 7.53
CA TYR A 286 -10.60 8.99 8.27
C TYR A 286 -11.11 10.03 7.29
N THR A 287 -12.33 10.54 7.50
CA THR A 287 -12.94 11.53 6.60
C THR A 287 -13.83 12.49 7.38
N PRO A 288 -13.89 13.78 7.01
CA PRO A 288 -14.95 14.66 7.48
C PRO A 288 -16.33 14.13 7.08
N THR A 289 -17.37 14.63 7.70
CA THR A 289 -18.73 14.22 7.40
C THR A 289 -19.19 14.70 6.01
N SER A 290 -20.23 14.09 5.48
CA SER A 290 -20.88 14.55 4.23
C SER A 290 -21.47 15.97 4.34
N PHE A 291 -21.52 16.54 5.52
CA PHE A 291 -22.00 17.90 5.79
C PHE A 291 -20.88 18.94 5.75
N ASP A 292 -19.61 18.51 5.80
CA ASP A 292 -18.46 19.42 5.69
C ASP A 292 -18.21 19.81 4.22
N SER A 293 -17.62 20.99 4.01
CA SER A 293 -17.21 21.44 2.67
C SER A 293 -15.98 20.70 2.15
N LEU A 294 -15.12 20.20 3.08
CA LEU A 294 -13.93 19.44 2.74
C LEU A 294 -14.30 18.01 2.36
N ARG A 295 -14.16 17.68 1.07
CA ARG A 295 -14.35 16.33 0.53
C ARG A 295 -13.02 15.62 0.40
N ALA A 296 -12.55 15.00 1.49
CA ALA A 296 -11.27 14.31 1.53
C ALA A 296 -11.36 13.06 2.39
N VAL A 297 -10.56 12.06 2.05
CA VAL A 297 -10.37 10.86 2.87
C VAL A 297 -8.87 10.62 3.08
N LEU A 298 -8.49 10.31 4.29
CA LEU A 298 -7.14 9.92 4.66
C LEU A 298 -7.12 8.42 4.90
N TYR A 299 -6.11 7.75 4.34
CA TYR A 299 -5.89 6.33 4.59
C TYR A 299 -4.58 6.14 5.33
N ASP A 300 -4.63 5.44 6.45
CA ASP A 300 -3.45 5.06 7.23
C ASP A 300 -3.28 3.54 7.21
N PHE A 301 -2.11 3.08 6.78
CA PHE A 301 -1.79 1.66 6.71
C PHE A 301 -1.13 1.20 8.02
N ALA A 302 -1.72 0.19 8.65
CA ALA A 302 -1.22 -0.39 9.89
C ALA A 302 -0.99 -1.90 9.77
N PRO A 303 0.08 -2.45 10.36
CA PRO A 303 0.38 -3.88 10.28
C PRO A 303 -0.60 -4.76 11.08
N SER A 304 -1.49 -4.16 11.87
CA SER A 304 -2.48 -4.87 12.69
C SER A 304 -3.75 -4.04 12.89
N ARG A 305 -4.80 -4.66 13.45
CA ARG A 305 -6.05 -3.97 13.84
C ARG A 305 -5.96 -3.35 15.24
N ALA A 306 -4.80 -3.25 15.86
CA ALA A 306 -4.68 -2.75 17.21
C ALA A 306 -5.14 -1.28 17.32
N GLY A 307 -5.92 -0.96 18.34
CA GLY A 307 -6.46 0.41 18.54
C GLY A 307 -5.40 1.48 18.84
N GLU A 308 -4.14 1.08 19.11
CA GLU A 308 -3.02 2.00 19.23
C GLU A 308 -2.75 2.78 17.93
N HIS A 309 -2.96 2.15 16.74
CA HIS A 309 -2.77 2.81 15.46
C HIS A 309 -3.72 4.00 15.29
N CYS A 310 -5.01 3.80 15.58
CA CYS A 310 -5.99 4.86 15.56
C CYS A 310 -5.65 5.98 16.57
N ARG A 311 -5.26 5.65 17.80
CA ARG A 311 -4.87 6.64 18.81
C ARG A 311 -3.64 7.44 18.39
N THR A 312 -2.62 6.77 17.87
CA THR A 312 -1.42 7.43 17.36
C THR A 312 -1.72 8.34 16.17
N TYR A 313 -2.65 7.93 15.30
CA TYR A 313 -3.02 8.73 14.14
C TYR A 313 -3.82 9.98 14.51
N LEU A 314 -4.80 9.85 15.40
CA LEU A 314 -5.64 10.95 15.87
C LEU A 314 -4.92 11.87 16.87
N GLU A 315 -3.83 11.41 17.50
CA GLU A 315 -3.03 12.20 18.44
C GLU A 315 -3.87 12.92 19.50
N ASP A 316 -3.79 14.25 19.51
CA ASP A 316 -4.51 15.11 20.45
C ASP A 316 -5.90 15.56 19.96
N TRP A 317 -6.39 15.00 18.86
CA TRP A 317 -7.73 15.33 18.37
C TRP A 317 -8.82 14.91 19.39
N ARG A 318 -9.76 15.81 19.70
CA ARG A 318 -10.79 15.63 20.72
C ARG A 318 -12.19 15.98 20.20
N GLY A 319 -12.46 15.65 18.97
CA GLY A 319 -13.77 15.85 18.35
C GLY A 319 -14.75 14.69 18.59
N LYS A 320 -15.77 14.62 17.74
CA LYS A 320 -16.78 13.56 17.70
C LYS A 320 -16.42 12.56 16.61
N LEU A 321 -16.30 11.28 16.96
CA LEU A 321 -15.90 10.22 16.02
C LEU A 321 -17.04 9.26 15.77
N VAL A 322 -17.48 9.18 14.50
CA VAL A 322 -18.49 8.22 14.06
C VAL A 322 -17.79 6.90 13.73
N THR A 323 -18.18 5.82 14.43
CA THR A 323 -17.57 4.50 14.26
C THR A 323 -18.60 3.38 14.35
N ASP A 324 -18.19 2.19 13.96
CA ASP A 324 -18.85 0.94 14.35
C ASP A 324 -18.60 0.62 15.85
N ASP A 325 -18.88 -0.60 16.31
CA ASP A 325 -18.64 -1.04 17.70
C ASP A 325 -17.24 -1.67 17.90
N TYR A 326 -16.25 -1.35 17.07
CA TYR A 326 -14.94 -1.95 17.24
C TYR A 326 -14.25 -1.47 18.53
N ALA A 327 -13.82 -2.46 19.35
CA ALA A 327 -13.23 -2.20 20.65
C ALA A 327 -11.94 -1.35 20.62
N GLY A 328 -11.25 -1.30 19.48
CA GLY A 328 -10.02 -0.52 19.31
C GLY A 328 -10.19 0.99 19.50
N TYR A 329 -11.38 1.53 19.29
CA TYR A 329 -11.69 2.96 19.50
C TYR A 329 -11.94 3.33 20.96
N LYS A 330 -12.31 2.35 21.83
CA LYS A 330 -12.77 2.63 23.21
C LYS A 330 -11.76 3.37 24.07
N ALA A 331 -10.47 3.08 23.90
CA ALA A 331 -9.42 3.81 24.62
C ALA A 331 -9.31 5.29 24.20
N GLY A 332 -9.62 5.62 22.94
CA GLY A 332 -9.72 6.99 22.44
C GLY A 332 -10.90 7.73 23.06
N PHE A 333 -12.04 7.06 23.23
CA PHE A 333 -13.22 7.62 23.89
C PHE A 333 -12.95 7.90 25.36
N ALA A 334 -12.26 7.00 26.06
CA ALA A 334 -11.83 7.23 27.43
C ALA A 334 -10.82 8.40 27.57
N ALA A 335 -10.10 8.72 26.49
CA ALA A 335 -9.15 9.83 26.42
C ALA A 335 -9.77 11.18 25.99
N GLY A 336 -11.10 11.26 25.83
CA GLY A 336 -11.83 12.50 25.56
C GLY A 336 -12.39 12.68 24.15
N ILE A 337 -12.25 11.69 23.24
CA ILE A 337 -12.98 11.68 21.98
C ILE A 337 -14.45 11.30 22.26
N THR A 338 -15.40 12.04 21.69
CA THR A 338 -16.83 11.71 21.84
C THR A 338 -17.24 10.66 20.82
N GLU A 339 -17.75 9.54 21.29
CA GLU A 339 -18.28 8.48 20.44
C GLU A 339 -19.61 8.88 19.81
N LEU A 340 -19.74 8.70 18.47
CA LEU A 340 -21.01 8.68 17.74
C LEU A 340 -21.22 7.28 17.18
N GLY A 341 -22.35 6.66 17.54
CA GLY A 341 -22.67 5.31 17.08
C GLY A 341 -23.30 5.30 15.69
N CYS A 342 -23.15 4.17 14.99
CA CYS A 342 -23.70 3.97 13.65
C CYS A 342 -25.08 3.30 13.70
N MET A 343 -26.16 4.04 13.36
CA MET A 343 -27.52 3.50 13.28
C MET A 343 -27.66 2.44 12.18
N ALA A 344 -26.87 2.53 11.10
CA ALA A 344 -26.91 1.51 10.04
C ALA A 344 -26.49 0.13 10.57
N HIS A 345 -25.48 0.07 11.46
CA HIS A 345 -25.07 -1.19 12.09
C HIS A 345 -26.15 -1.76 13.03
N ALA A 346 -26.84 -0.90 13.80
CA ALA A 346 -27.96 -1.31 14.60
C ALA A 346 -29.10 -1.86 13.73
N ARG A 347 -29.48 -1.12 12.67
CA ARG A 347 -30.51 -1.51 11.70
C ARG A 347 -30.16 -2.82 10.99
N ARG A 348 -28.90 -3.01 10.57
CA ARG A 348 -28.45 -4.24 9.86
C ARG A 348 -28.73 -5.50 10.66
N LYS A 349 -28.55 -5.49 11.98
CA LYS A 349 -28.82 -6.64 12.84
C LYS A 349 -30.31 -7.07 12.79
N PHE A 350 -31.23 -6.12 12.69
CA PHE A 350 -32.66 -6.43 12.49
C PHE A 350 -32.98 -6.82 11.04
N HIS A 351 -32.29 -6.23 10.08
CA HIS A 351 -32.43 -6.62 8.68
C HIS A 351 -32.04 -8.08 8.46
N ASP A 352 -30.91 -8.52 9.01
CA ASP A 352 -30.44 -9.91 8.92
C ASP A 352 -31.46 -10.88 9.57
N LEU A 353 -32.10 -10.47 10.68
CA LEU A 353 -33.16 -11.26 11.32
C LEU A 353 -34.41 -11.32 10.45
N HIS A 354 -34.75 -10.23 9.75
CA HIS A 354 -35.90 -10.20 8.85
C HIS A 354 -35.66 -11.10 7.64
N GLU A 355 -34.51 -11.00 6.98
CA GLU A 355 -34.14 -11.84 5.84
C GLU A 355 -34.10 -13.33 6.19
N ASN A 356 -33.56 -13.69 7.35
CA ASN A 356 -33.43 -15.10 7.73
C ASN A 356 -34.72 -15.74 8.20
N ASN A 357 -35.56 -15.01 8.94
CA ASN A 357 -36.69 -15.62 9.67
C ASN A 357 -38.03 -14.88 9.50
N GLN A 358 -38.10 -13.84 8.67
CA GLN A 358 -39.31 -12.99 8.52
C GLN A 358 -39.87 -12.52 9.87
N SER A 359 -38.97 -12.22 10.83
CA SER A 359 -39.33 -11.89 12.20
C SER A 359 -40.20 -10.64 12.27
N GLN A 360 -41.39 -10.73 12.88
CA GLN A 360 -42.27 -9.58 13.09
C GLN A 360 -41.62 -8.50 13.96
N ILE A 361 -40.83 -8.88 14.95
CA ILE A 361 -40.03 -7.94 15.78
C ILE A 361 -39.04 -7.20 14.90
N ALA A 362 -38.36 -7.89 14.00
CA ALA A 362 -37.43 -7.25 13.06
C ALA A 362 -38.15 -6.29 12.11
N THR A 363 -39.32 -6.66 11.57
CA THR A 363 -40.13 -5.80 10.71
C THR A 363 -40.56 -4.51 11.42
N GLN A 364 -41.03 -4.59 12.69
CA GLN A 364 -41.40 -3.42 13.48
C GLN A 364 -40.19 -2.51 13.76
N ALA A 365 -39.04 -3.10 14.12
CA ALA A 365 -37.81 -2.34 14.31
C ALA A 365 -37.39 -1.59 13.03
N LEU A 366 -37.39 -2.30 11.89
CA LEU A 366 -37.04 -1.72 10.59
C LEU A 366 -37.98 -0.58 10.17
N THR A 367 -39.27 -0.62 10.54
CA THR A 367 -40.21 0.49 10.31
C THR A 367 -39.80 1.73 11.09
N LEU A 368 -39.44 1.59 12.37
CA LEU A 368 -38.96 2.72 13.20
C LEU A 368 -37.62 3.27 12.71
N PHE A 369 -36.64 2.42 12.39
CA PHE A 369 -35.41 2.87 11.76
C PHE A 369 -35.67 3.57 10.41
N GLY A 370 -36.60 3.04 9.61
CA GLY A 370 -37.01 3.64 8.33
C GLY A 370 -37.56 5.05 8.48
N ALA A 371 -38.34 5.31 9.55
CA ALA A 371 -38.83 6.66 9.86
C ALA A 371 -37.68 7.64 10.17
N LEU A 372 -36.68 7.23 10.95
CA LEU A 372 -35.48 8.05 11.23
C LEU A 372 -34.73 8.40 9.95
N TYR A 373 -34.45 7.41 9.09
CA TYR A 373 -33.80 7.64 7.80
C TYR A 373 -34.66 8.47 6.82
N GLY A 374 -35.99 8.39 6.94
CA GLY A 374 -36.92 9.24 6.21
C GLY A 374 -36.71 10.72 6.55
N ILE A 375 -36.65 11.04 7.84
CA ILE A 375 -36.37 12.39 8.32
C ILE A 375 -34.98 12.86 7.85
N GLU A 376 -33.93 12.06 8.05
CA GLU A 376 -32.57 12.44 7.66
C GLU A 376 -32.41 12.76 6.17
N ARG A 377 -33.13 12.07 5.28
CA ARG A 377 -33.12 12.38 3.84
C ARG A 377 -33.64 13.79 3.51
N GLU A 378 -34.61 14.28 4.29
CA GLU A 378 -35.15 15.63 4.10
C GLU A 378 -34.19 16.72 4.59
N LEU A 379 -33.18 16.34 5.43
CA LEU A 379 -32.30 17.28 6.12
C LEU A 379 -30.94 17.47 5.41
N VAL A 380 -30.64 16.74 4.36
CA VAL A 380 -29.29 16.66 3.76
C VAL A 380 -28.75 18.04 3.39
N ASP A 381 -29.58 18.87 2.77
CA ASP A 381 -29.17 20.18 2.22
C ASP A 381 -29.41 21.36 3.21
N LEU A 382 -29.88 21.08 4.40
CA LEU A 382 -30.17 22.13 5.38
C LEU A 382 -28.91 22.54 6.18
N PRO A 383 -28.85 23.77 6.71
CA PRO A 383 -27.82 24.19 7.66
C PRO A 383 -27.81 23.37 8.94
N ALA A 384 -26.67 23.28 9.62
CA ALA A 384 -26.49 22.46 10.81
C ALA A 384 -27.49 22.78 11.95
N ASP A 385 -27.75 24.06 12.21
CA ASP A 385 -28.70 24.48 13.25
C ASP A 385 -30.13 24.06 12.93
N GLU A 386 -30.53 24.16 11.65
CA GLU A 386 -31.83 23.75 11.20
C GLU A 386 -31.98 22.21 11.24
N ARG A 387 -30.95 21.47 10.82
CA ARG A 387 -30.90 20.00 10.99
C ARG A 387 -31.10 19.60 12.44
N ARG A 388 -30.36 20.22 13.36
CA ARG A 388 -30.47 19.96 14.79
C ARG A 388 -31.87 20.25 15.28
N ARG A 389 -32.48 21.40 14.92
CA ARG A 389 -33.82 21.78 15.31
C ARG A 389 -34.86 20.73 14.91
N ILE A 390 -34.84 20.33 13.63
CA ILE A 390 -35.80 19.36 13.08
C ILE A 390 -35.57 17.97 13.70
N ARG A 391 -34.32 17.57 13.94
CA ARG A 391 -34.02 16.31 14.65
C ARG A 391 -34.62 16.27 16.05
N GLN A 392 -34.50 17.37 16.82
CA GLN A 392 -35.11 17.47 18.15
C GLN A 392 -36.64 17.42 18.08
N GLU A 393 -37.24 18.04 17.07
CA GLU A 393 -38.68 18.12 16.91
C GLU A 393 -39.28 16.82 16.39
N ARG A 394 -38.67 16.18 15.37
CA ARG A 394 -39.27 15.05 14.64
C ARG A 394 -38.56 13.71 14.89
N ALA A 395 -37.23 13.66 14.95
CA ALA A 395 -36.50 12.40 15.09
C ALA A 395 -36.42 11.92 16.54
N LYS A 396 -36.29 12.84 17.51
CA LYS A 396 -36.24 12.50 18.94
C LYS A 396 -37.45 11.75 19.44
N PRO A 397 -38.71 12.12 19.14
CA PRO A 397 -39.89 11.33 19.55
C PRO A 397 -39.89 9.92 18.95
N VAL A 398 -39.37 9.74 17.73
CA VAL A 398 -39.25 8.43 17.09
C VAL A 398 -38.17 7.58 17.79
N THR A 399 -37.04 8.17 18.14
CA THR A 399 -35.98 7.47 18.90
C THR A 399 -36.45 7.07 20.29
N GLU A 400 -37.18 7.93 21.01
CA GLU A 400 -37.74 7.60 22.31
C GLU A 400 -38.79 6.46 22.22
N THR A 401 -39.55 6.43 21.16
CA THR A 401 -40.49 5.35 20.88
C THR A 401 -39.76 4.05 20.58
N LEU A 402 -38.71 4.10 19.74
CA LEU A 402 -37.86 2.94 19.46
C LEU A 402 -37.19 2.40 20.74
N HIS A 403 -36.67 3.28 21.59
CA HIS A 403 -36.02 2.86 22.84
C HIS A 403 -36.99 2.14 23.79
N ARG A 404 -38.15 2.73 24.04
CA ARG A 404 -39.18 2.10 24.89
C ARG A 404 -39.64 0.76 24.32
N TRP A 405 -39.77 0.69 23.00
CA TRP A 405 -40.16 -0.53 22.32
C TRP A 405 -39.06 -1.60 22.44
N LEU A 406 -37.78 -1.25 22.24
CA LEU A 406 -36.63 -2.16 22.42
C LEU A 406 -36.59 -2.76 23.81
N ILE A 407 -36.75 -1.94 24.86
CA ILE A 407 -36.75 -2.38 26.26
C ILE A 407 -37.94 -3.35 26.50
N GLY A 408 -39.13 -3.02 25.99
CA GLY A 408 -40.31 -3.89 26.12
C GLY A 408 -40.16 -5.22 25.38
N GLN A 409 -39.54 -5.21 24.20
CA GLN A 409 -39.32 -6.47 23.45
C GLN A 409 -38.19 -7.31 24.13
N ARG A 410 -37.19 -6.67 24.72
CA ARG A 410 -36.10 -7.39 25.38
C ARG A 410 -36.56 -8.30 26.52
N GLN A 411 -37.60 -7.86 27.26
CA GLN A 411 -38.21 -8.62 28.34
C GLN A 411 -38.96 -9.87 27.85
N ARG A 412 -39.37 -9.92 26.55
CA ARG A 412 -40.16 -10.99 25.95
C ARG A 412 -39.33 -11.97 25.11
N VAL A 413 -38.07 -11.68 24.91
CA VAL A 413 -37.20 -12.47 24.03
C VAL A 413 -36.20 -13.27 24.87
N PRO A 414 -36.05 -14.59 24.61
CA PRO A 414 -35.09 -15.43 25.32
C PRO A 414 -33.64 -14.94 25.19
N ASP A 415 -32.90 -15.08 26.27
CA ASP A 415 -31.47 -14.77 26.29
C ASP A 415 -30.69 -15.62 25.25
N GLY A 416 -29.66 -15.03 24.66
CA GLY A 416 -28.82 -15.71 23.68
C GLY A 416 -29.42 -15.84 22.27
N SER A 417 -30.71 -15.48 22.07
CA SER A 417 -31.32 -15.47 20.74
C SER A 417 -30.71 -14.40 19.83
N GLY A 418 -30.82 -14.56 18.50
CA GLY A 418 -30.40 -13.55 17.53
C GLY A 418 -31.10 -12.20 17.76
N THR A 419 -32.40 -12.25 18.09
CA THR A 419 -33.21 -11.06 18.40
C THR A 419 -32.74 -10.38 19.67
N ALA A 420 -32.46 -11.14 20.76
CA ALA A 420 -31.89 -10.55 21.98
C ALA A 420 -30.57 -9.84 21.71
N ARG A 421 -29.66 -10.45 20.95
CA ARG A 421 -28.36 -9.82 20.57
C ARG A 421 -28.54 -8.53 19.77
N ALA A 422 -29.49 -8.47 18.84
CA ALA A 422 -29.80 -7.25 18.08
C ALA A 422 -30.34 -6.13 18.95
N ILE A 423 -31.24 -6.46 19.89
CA ILE A 423 -31.82 -5.52 20.84
C ILE A 423 -30.74 -5.05 21.83
N ASP A 424 -29.99 -5.96 22.44
CA ASP A 424 -28.93 -5.66 23.41
C ASP A 424 -27.84 -4.76 22.80
N TYR A 425 -27.47 -4.96 21.54
CA TYR A 425 -26.56 -4.08 20.83
C TYR A 425 -27.07 -2.63 20.80
N SER A 426 -28.33 -2.46 20.42
CA SER A 426 -28.95 -1.12 20.33
C SER A 426 -29.11 -0.47 21.69
N ILE A 427 -29.56 -1.20 22.72
CA ILE A 427 -29.74 -0.67 24.06
C ILE A 427 -28.40 -0.27 24.70
N LYS A 428 -27.37 -1.15 24.63
CA LYS A 428 -26.05 -0.88 25.21
C LYS A 428 -25.36 0.33 24.62
N ARG A 429 -25.66 0.65 23.37
CA ARG A 429 -25.04 1.78 22.65
C ARG A 429 -25.99 2.95 22.47
N TRP A 430 -27.13 2.96 23.16
CA TRP A 430 -28.21 3.91 22.92
C TRP A 430 -27.74 5.36 22.97
N GLU A 431 -26.98 5.71 23.97
CA GLU A 431 -26.41 7.05 24.11
C GLU A 431 -25.56 7.47 22.92
N ALA A 432 -24.61 6.60 22.47
CA ALA A 432 -23.79 6.87 21.31
C ALA A 432 -24.62 6.97 20.03
N LEU A 433 -25.65 6.12 19.87
CA LEU A 433 -26.53 6.10 18.71
C LEU A 433 -27.41 7.36 18.60
N THR A 434 -27.72 8.02 19.72
CA THR A 434 -28.64 9.17 19.74
C THR A 434 -27.95 10.53 19.82
N ARG A 435 -26.64 10.59 20.06
CA ARG A 435 -25.89 11.87 20.14
C ARG A 435 -25.95 12.71 18.87
N TYR A 436 -26.20 12.11 17.69
CA TYR A 436 -26.37 12.84 16.44
C TYR A 436 -27.56 13.81 16.47
N LEU A 437 -28.56 13.58 17.34
CA LEU A 437 -29.73 14.43 17.49
C LEU A 437 -29.38 15.82 18.02
N ASP A 438 -28.29 15.92 18.78
CA ASP A 438 -27.88 17.15 19.44
C ASP A 438 -26.88 17.98 18.62
N ASP A 439 -26.43 17.44 17.48
CA ASP A 439 -25.45 18.12 16.63
C ASP A 439 -25.80 17.98 15.15
N GLY A 440 -26.10 19.11 14.51
CA GLY A 440 -26.43 19.14 13.09
C GLY A 440 -25.28 18.71 12.15
N ASN A 441 -24.03 18.71 12.60
CA ASN A 441 -22.88 18.23 11.81
C ASN A 441 -22.60 16.73 12.01
N ALA A 442 -23.23 16.11 13.02
CA ALA A 442 -23.07 14.69 13.27
C ALA A 442 -24.02 13.88 12.35
N PRO A 443 -23.53 12.91 11.58
CA PRO A 443 -24.39 12.02 10.77
C PRO A 443 -24.99 10.91 11.62
N ILE A 444 -26.10 10.35 11.13
CA ILE A 444 -26.83 9.24 11.78
C ILE A 444 -26.04 7.91 11.70
N ASP A 445 -25.17 7.75 10.72
CA ASP A 445 -24.46 6.48 10.46
C ASP A 445 -23.05 6.69 9.91
N ASN A 446 -22.33 5.57 9.72
CA ASN A 446 -20.95 5.54 9.22
C ASN A 446 -20.84 5.19 7.72
N ASN A 447 -21.97 5.11 6.99
CA ASN A 447 -21.98 4.70 5.57
C ASN A 447 -21.11 5.59 4.69
N TRP A 448 -20.91 6.84 5.08
CA TRP A 448 -20.07 7.78 4.33
C TRP A 448 -18.62 7.25 4.20
N VAL A 449 -17.96 6.87 5.31
CA VAL A 449 -16.61 6.33 5.27
C VAL A 449 -16.54 4.91 4.68
N GLU A 450 -17.58 4.08 4.89
CA GLU A 450 -17.65 2.76 4.25
C GLU A 450 -17.60 2.87 2.72
N ASN A 451 -18.27 3.89 2.15
CA ASN A 451 -18.20 4.18 0.71
C ASN A 451 -16.81 4.67 0.29
N GLN A 452 -16.09 5.41 1.14
CA GLN A 452 -14.72 5.82 0.86
C GLN A 452 -13.71 4.65 0.91
N ILE A 453 -13.98 3.61 1.70
CA ILE A 453 -13.17 2.38 1.73
C ILE A 453 -13.42 1.49 0.49
N ARG A 454 -14.58 1.62 -0.16
CA ARG A 454 -14.96 0.79 -1.30
C ARG A 454 -13.92 0.71 -2.43
N PRO A 455 -13.24 1.79 -2.85
CA PRO A 455 -12.17 1.70 -3.84
C PRO A 455 -11.04 0.75 -3.43
N TRP A 456 -10.69 0.72 -2.14
CA TRP A 456 -9.70 -0.21 -1.60
C TRP A 456 -10.18 -1.65 -1.60
N ALA A 457 -11.45 -1.88 -1.26
CA ALA A 457 -12.06 -3.20 -1.29
C ALA A 457 -12.08 -3.78 -2.72
N ILE A 458 -12.34 -2.94 -3.74
CA ILE A 458 -12.25 -3.31 -5.16
C ILE A 458 -10.78 -3.54 -5.55
N GLY A 459 -9.90 -2.62 -5.18
CA GLY A 459 -8.47 -2.70 -5.50
C GLY A 459 -7.82 -3.97 -4.98
N ARG A 460 -8.07 -4.34 -3.71
CA ARG A 460 -7.49 -5.56 -3.11
C ARG A 460 -7.92 -6.85 -3.82
N SER A 461 -9.13 -6.89 -4.40
CA SER A 461 -9.58 -8.02 -5.21
C SER A 461 -8.78 -8.15 -6.53
N ASN A 462 -8.22 -7.04 -7.04
CA ASN A 462 -7.43 -7.04 -8.26
C ASN A 462 -5.94 -7.32 -8.02
N TRP A 463 -5.35 -6.79 -6.95
CA TRP A 463 -3.90 -6.91 -6.69
C TRP A 463 -3.54 -7.83 -5.51
N LEU A 464 -4.53 -8.48 -4.87
CA LEU A 464 -4.43 -9.57 -3.91
C LEU A 464 -3.67 -9.25 -2.61
N PHE A 465 -2.57 -8.50 -2.67
CA PHE A 465 -1.76 -8.11 -1.51
C PHE A 465 -1.09 -6.74 -1.69
N ALA A 466 -0.78 -6.12 -0.58
CA ALA A 466 -0.24 -4.75 -0.51
C ALA A 466 1.31 -4.68 -0.58
N GLY A 467 2.01 -5.68 -1.10
CA GLY A 467 3.47 -5.72 -1.07
C GLY A 467 4.01 -6.11 0.31
N SER A 468 5.25 -5.74 0.63
CA SER A 468 5.90 -6.05 1.91
C SER A 468 6.51 -4.80 2.55
N LEU A 469 6.64 -4.82 3.89
CA LEU A 469 7.44 -3.82 4.60
C LEU A 469 8.92 -4.08 4.28
N ARG A 470 9.52 -3.28 3.40
CA ARG A 470 10.97 -3.28 3.20
C ARG A 470 11.63 -2.42 4.26
N ARG A 471 12.67 -2.95 4.91
CA ARG A 471 13.65 -2.10 5.59
C ARG A 471 14.33 -1.25 4.52
N PRO A 472 14.49 0.08 4.72
CA PRO A 472 15.28 0.89 3.78
C PRO A 472 16.66 0.28 3.66
N ALA A 473 17.12 0.06 2.43
CA ALA A 473 18.51 -0.31 2.19
C ALA A 473 19.38 0.78 2.82
N ARG A 474 20.33 0.40 3.68
CA ARG A 474 21.27 1.33 4.31
C ARG A 474 21.99 2.12 3.21
N SER A 475 21.55 3.34 2.96
CA SER A 475 22.36 4.31 2.23
C SER A 475 23.55 4.67 3.11
N ARG A 476 24.77 4.57 2.58
CA ARG A 476 26.01 4.77 3.35
C ARG A 476 26.27 6.22 3.77
N HIS A 477 25.35 7.14 3.61
CA HIS A 477 25.48 8.54 4.05
C HIS A 477 24.06 9.10 4.29
N HIS A 478 23.57 9.02 5.50
CA HIS A 478 22.81 9.95 6.32
C HIS A 478 22.16 9.20 7.47
N GLU A 479 21.94 9.89 8.58
CA GLU A 479 21.44 9.40 9.86
C GLU A 479 20.19 8.50 9.74
N PRO A 480 19.99 7.51 10.64
CA PRO A 480 18.91 6.57 10.54
C PRO A 480 17.58 7.22 10.93
N ASP A 481 16.74 7.48 9.94
CA ASP A 481 15.32 7.71 10.20
C ASP A 481 14.69 6.42 10.76
N PRO A 482 14.03 6.45 11.92
CA PRO A 482 13.56 5.24 12.61
C PRO A 482 12.29 4.63 12.01
N VAL A 483 11.88 5.01 10.80
CA VAL A 483 10.61 4.56 10.22
C VAL A 483 10.86 3.74 8.97
N GLY A 484 10.68 2.43 9.11
CA GLY A 484 10.64 1.50 7.97
C GLY A 484 9.53 1.87 7.00
N ALA A 485 9.90 2.39 5.83
CA ALA A 485 8.96 2.73 4.77
C ALA A 485 8.29 1.44 4.25
N ALA A 486 6.99 1.33 4.47
CA ALA A 486 6.15 0.45 3.68
C ALA A 486 6.23 0.93 2.21
N GLN A 487 6.17 0.03 1.23
CA GLN A 487 6.07 0.39 -0.20
C GLN A 487 4.76 1.14 -0.56
N TRP A 488 3.98 1.46 0.45
CA TRP A 488 2.77 2.25 0.37
C TRP A 488 3.03 3.58 1.04
N PRO A 489 2.61 4.70 0.44
CA PRO A 489 2.51 5.92 1.20
C PRO A 489 1.67 5.60 2.44
N ARG A 490 2.13 5.99 3.61
CA ARG A 490 1.40 5.77 4.88
C ARG A 490 -0.01 6.32 4.82
N SER A 491 -0.22 7.29 3.91
CA SER A 491 -1.52 7.88 3.64
C SER A 491 -1.66 8.16 2.15
N VAL A 492 -2.77 7.75 1.55
CA VAL A 492 -3.17 8.10 0.18
C VAL A 492 -4.43 8.94 0.30
N CYS A 493 -4.41 10.13 -0.28
CA CYS A 493 -5.59 10.98 -0.39
C CYS A 493 -6.27 10.75 -1.75
N LEU A 494 -7.55 10.44 -1.73
CA LEU A 494 -8.42 10.47 -2.90
C LEU A 494 -9.55 11.46 -2.59
N SER A 495 -9.63 12.55 -3.35
CA SER A 495 -10.83 13.37 -3.40
C SER A 495 -11.82 12.74 -4.39
N GLU A 496 -13.13 12.83 -4.09
CA GLU A 496 -14.17 12.28 -4.96
C GLU A 496 -13.95 12.68 -6.43
N GLY A 497 -13.56 11.70 -7.25
CA GLY A 497 -13.75 11.68 -8.69
C GLY A 497 -13.01 12.71 -9.55
N ARG A 498 -12.13 13.55 -9.00
CA ARG A 498 -11.31 14.48 -9.80
C ARG A 498 -9.86 14.43 -9.35
N ALA A 499 -9.01 13.74 -10.11
CA ALA A 499 -7.60 14.08 -10.15
C ALA A 499 -7.53 15.52 -10.66
N TYR A 500 -7.13 16.47 -9.83
CA TYR A 500 -6.81 17.82 -10.28
C TYR A 500 -5.58 17.72 -11.17
N ALA A 501 -5.79 17.83 -12.47
CA ALA A 501 -4.74 18.27 -13.37
C ALA A 501 -4.38 19.72 -12.99
N PRO A 502 -3.10 20.12 -13.05
CA PRO A 502 -2.73 21.52 -12.82
C PRO A 502 -3.52 22.40 -13.78
N ALA A 503 -4.07 23.49 -13.23
CA ALA A 503 -4.87 24.47 -13.94
C ALA A 503 -4.16 24.90 -15.23
N ASP A 504 -4.94 24.95 -16.29
CA ASP A 504 -4.58 25.38 -17.62
C ASP A 504 -3.78 26.69 -17.61
N ALA A 505 -2.66 26.65 -18.32
CA ALA A 505 -2.06 27.88 -18.85
C ALA A 505 -3.11 28.57 -19.73
N GLU A 506 -3.41 29.82 -19.39
CA GLU A 506 -4.32 30.70 -20.11
C GLU A 506 -4.08 30.63 -21.61
N LYS A 507 -5.09 30.18 -22.35
CA LYS A 507 -5.18 30.46 -23.77
C LYS A 507 -5.53 31.96 -23.95
N GLN A 508 -4.57 32.74 -24.38
CA GLN A 508 -4.86 34.06 -24.97
C GLN A 508 -5.72 33.89 -26.21
N PRO A 509 -6.75 34.71 -26.41
CA PRO A 509 -7.52 34.66 -27.63
C PRO A 509 -6.74 35.34 -28.76
N ASP A 510 -6.50 34.61 -29.82
CA ASP A 510 -6.05 35.18 -31.09
C ASP A 510 -7.16 36.03 -31.72
N ARG A 511 -6.73 37.18 -32.22
CA ARG A 511 -7.48 38.02 -33.12
C ARG A 511 -7.58 37.41 -34.51
#